data_fc4e0f5bb3f9c20d0dd6d180623d026f
#
_entry.id   fc4e0f5bb3f9c20d0dd6d180623d026f
#
_cell.length_a   1.000
_cell.length_b   1.000
_cell.length_c   1.000
_cell.angle_alpha   90.00
_cell.angle_beta   90.00
_cell.angle_gamma   90.00
#
_symmetry.space_group_name_H-M   'P 1'
#
loop_
_entity.id
_entity.type
_entity.pdbx_description
1 polymer ?
#
loop_
_entity_poly.entity_id
_entity_poly.type
_entity_poly.pdbx_seq_one_letter_code
_entity_poly.pdbx_strand_id
1 'polypeptide(L)'
;MSTKRKLLVALAVVLLVFGGFFYWIWRGTPAKHTLDELSGKDPVLVEPKAEEIPSVAIAKPVGWGANEAPVAAKGLQVTRFAEGLAHPRVIYTLPNGDVIAAEADAPGANLGKGFGAMVASAIMKRAGAHGASPDTLVLLRDGDGDGKAEQKFTLLADKNLASPSGLAWADNRLYVANHDAVIVFDYKLGETAS
;
A
#
# COMPACT_ATOMS: atom_id res chain seq x y z
N MET A 1 -10.13 42.86 36.27
CA MET A 1 -10.33 41.99 35.08
C MET A 1 -11.71 41.33 35.22
N SER A 2 -12.60 41.50 34.24
CA SER A 2 -13.95 40.93 34.33
C SER A 2 -13.91 39.39 34.37
N THR A 3 -14.90 38.77 35.00
CA THR A 3 -15.00 37.31 35.14
C THR A 3 -14.93 36.63 33.79
N LYS A 4 -15.55 37.20 32.74
CA LYS A 4 -15.47 36.70 31.36
C LYS A 4 -14.03 36.67 30.82
N ARG A 5 -13.22 37.69 31.10
CA ARG A 5 -11.82 37.76 30.65
C ARG A 5 -10.94 36.74 31.38
N LYS A 6 -11.20 36.46 32.67
CA LYS A 6 -10.52 35.41 33.44
C LYS A 6 -10.84 34.01 32.86
N LEU A 7 -12.11 33.78 32.50
CA LEU A 7 -12.56 32.52 31.90
C LEU A 7 -11.93 32.27 30.50
N LEU A 8 -11.87 33.33 29.68
CA LEU A 8 -11.22 33.23 28.36
C LEU A 8 -9.71 32.95 28.46
N VAL A 9 -9.03 33.60 29.43
CA VAL A 9 -7.59 33.32 29.66
C VAL A 9 -7.39 31.88 30.15
N ALA A 10 -8.22 31.39 31.08
CA ALA A 10 -8.16 30.04 31.57
C ALA A 10 -8.39 29.01 30.43
N LEU A 11 -9.38 29.25 29.58
CA LEU A 11 -9.65 28.41 28.41
C LEU A 11 -8.46 28.39 27.44
N ALA A 12 -7.87 29.56 27.15
CA ALA A 12 -6.71 29.66 26.28
C ALA A 12 -5.50 28.90 26.84
N VAL A 13 -5.25 28.99 28.15
CA VAL A 13 -4.19 28.23 28.82
C VAL A 13 -4.44 26.71 28.71
N VAL A 14 -5.67 26.27 28.95
CA VAL A 14 -6.04 24.86 28.82
C VAL A 14 -5.81 24.36 27.38
N LEU A 15 -6.23 25.12 26.38
CA LEU A 15 -6.02 24.77 24.99
C LEU A 15 -4.54 24.72 24.60
N LEU A 16 -3.70 25.62 25.11
CA LEU A 16 -2.26 25.62 24.91
C LEU A 16 -1.59 24.39 25.56
N VAL A 17 -1.99 24.05 26.79
CA VAL A 17 -1.48 22.87 27.49
C VAL A 17 -1.86 21.58 26.74
N PHE A 18 -3.13 21.46 26.34
CA PHE A 18 -3.59 20.32 25.55
C PHE A 18 -2.90 20.25 24.17
N GLY A 19 -2.78 21.39 23.47
CA GLY A 19 -2.08 21.45 22.18
C GLY A 19 -0.60 21.07 22.30
N GLY A 20 0.09 21.56 23.33
CA GLY A 20 1.47 21.21 23.64
C GLY A 20 1.65 19.72 23.98
N PHE A 21 0.72 19.15 24.75
CA PHE A 21 0.71 17.74 25.10
C PHE A 21 0.49 16.85 23.87
N PHE A 22 -0.50 17.17 23.03
CA PHE A 22 -0.73 16.47 21.77
C PHE A 22 0.46 16.58 20.80
N TYR A 23 1.05 17.76 20.68
CA TYR A 23 2.26 17.95 19.88
C TYR A 23 3.42 17.09 20.39
N TRP A 24 3.62 17.04 21.72
CA TRP A 24 4.68 16.23 22.34
C TRP A 24 4.47 14.74 22.09
N ILE A 25 3.23 14.23 22.20
CA ILE A 25 2.91 12.83 21.89
C ILE A 25 3.15 12.53 20.41
N TRP A 26 2.73 13.43 19.52
CA TRP A 26 2.76 13.17 18.08
C TRP A 26 4.11 13.43 17.39
N ARG A 27 5.01 14.14 18.02
CA ARG A 27 6.32 14.42 17.40
C ARG A 27 7.19 13.18 17.21
N GLY A 28 6.86 12.05 17.89
CA GLY A 28 7.63 10.83 17.87
C GLY A 28 8.97 10.94 18.57
N THR A 29 9.70 9.84 18.62
CA THR A 29 11.09 9.81 19.11
C THR A 29 12.03 9.94 17.91
N PRO A 30 12.94 10.93 17.88
CA PRO A 30 13.89 11.04 16.78
C PRO A 30 14.77 9.79 16.69
N ALA A 31 15.13 9.40 15.47
CA ALA A 31 16.04 8.30 15.23
C ALA A 31 17.39 8.55 15.95
N LYS A 32 17.89 7.54 16.67
CA LYS A 32 19.14 7.62 17.41
C LYS A 32 20.34 7.11 16.60
N HIS A 33 20.06 6.34 15.55
CA HIS A 33 21.06 5.71 14.70
C HIS A 33 20.92 6.22 13.27
N THR A 34 22.04 6.32 12.60
CA THR A 34 22.08 6.67 11.17
C THR A 34 21.75 5.45 10.32
N LEU A 35 21.39 5.68 9.06
CA LEU A 35 21.13 4.59 8.12
C LEU A 35 22.38 3.71 7.92
N ASP A 36 23.57 4.31 7.91
CA ASP A 36 24.84 3.59 7.75
C ASP A 36 25.14 2.66 8.92
N GLU A 37 24.77 3.04 10.16
CA GLU A 37 24.92 2.19 11.33
C GLU A 37 23.95 0.99 11.34
N LEU A 38 22.76 1.15 10.73
CA LEU A 38 21.70 0.14 10.71
C LEU A 38 21.73 -0.75 9.45
N SER A 39 22.63 -0.46 8.51
CA SER A 39 22.72 -1.17 7.23
C SER A 39 24.11 -1.76 6.99
N GLY A 40 24.25 -2.56 5.93
CA GLY A 40 25.52 -3.15 5.55
C GLY A 40 25.72 -4.57 6.08
N LYS A 41 26.98 -5.02 6.07
CA LYS A 41 27.33 -6.42 6.38
C LYS A 41 27.31 -6.70 7.90
N ASP A 42 27.44 -5.67 8.72
CA ASP A 42 27.56 -5.78 10.18
C ASP A 42 26.71 -4.67 10.85
N PRO A 43 25.38 -4.74 10.73
CA PRO A 43 24.50 -3.68 11.21
C PRO A 43 24.43 -3.66 12.74
N VAL A 44 24.28 -2.48 13.33
CA VAL A 44 23.97 -2.34 14.75
C VAL A 44 22.55 -2.84 15.01
N LEU A 45 22.43 -3.97 15.70
CA LEU A 45 21.16 -4.53 16.12
C LEU A 45 20.72 -3.84 17.43
N VAL A 46 19.64 -3.06 17.33
CA VAL A 46 19.08 -2.36 18.48
C VAL A 46 17.99 -3.23 19.11
N GLU A 47 18.02 -3.38 20.44
CA GLU A 47 16.94 -4.07 21.14
C GLU A 47 15.60 -3.34 20.95
N PRO A 48 14.53 -4.06 20.59
CA PRO A 48 13.22 -3.46 20.43
C PRO A 48 12.70 -2.95 21.78
N LYS A 49 12.33 -1.68 21.80
CA LYS A 49 11.69 -1.05 22.96
C LYS A 49 10.21 -0.86 22.67
N ALA A 50 9.35 -1.47 23.47
CA ALA A 50 7.92 -1.21 23.38
C ALA A 50 7.61 0.25 23.69
N GLU A 51 6.89 0.92 22.83
CA GLU A 51 6.35 2.26 23.09
C GLU A 51 5.03 2.14 23.85
N GLU A 52 4.93 2.78 25.01
CA GLU A 52 3.69 2.82 25.80
C GLU A 52 2.60 3.63 25.09
N ILE A 53 3.02 4.67 24.36
CA ILE A 53 2.15 5.48 23.51
C ILE A 53 2.75 5.45 22.09
N PRO A 54 2.18 4.68 21.16
CA PRO A 54 2.73 4.57 19.83
C PRO A 54 2.64 5.91 19.09
N SER A 55 3.78 6.45 18.70
CA SER A 55 3.86 7.59 17.81
C SER A 55 3.84 7.10 16.35
N VAL A 56 2.73 7.27 15.66
CA VAL A 56 2.59 6.88 14.25
C VAL A 56 2.84 8.08 13.36
N ALA A 57 4.02 8.15 12.76
CA ALA A 57 4.28 9.09 11.67
C ALA A 57 3.74 8.49 10.36
N ILE A 58 2.55 8.93 9.95
CA ILE A 58 1.92 8.43 8.74
C ILE A 58 2.39 9.27 7.56
N ALA A 59 3.20 8.69 6.70
CA ALA A 59 3.55 9.31 5.43
C ALA A 59 2.30 9.37 4.53
N LYS A 60 2.08 10.51 3.89
CA LYS A 60 1.07 10.62 2.84
C LYS A 60 1.67 10.06 1.56
N PRO A 61 1.05 9.04 0.93
CA PRO A 61 1.53 8.55 -0.35
C PRO A 61 1.42 9.65 -1.41
N VAL A 62 2.49 9.82 -2.17
CA VAL A 62 2.56 10.74 -3.31
C VAL A 62 2.76 9.88 -4.55
N GLY A 63 1.83 9.97 -5.50
CA GLY A 63 1.98 9.31 -6.81
C GLY A 63 3.01 10.02 -7.69
N TRP A 64 3.48 9.33 -8.71
CA TRP A 64 4.32 9.92 -9.76
C TRP A 64 3.48 10.85 -10.64
N GLY A 65 4.03 12.00 -11.01
CA GLY A 65 3.43 12.88 -12.02
C GLY A 65 3.42 12.24 -13.41
N ALA A 66 2.64 12.79 -14.32
CA ALA A 66 2.44 12.23 -15.67
C ALA A 66 3.75 11.96 -16.45
N ASN A 67 4.80 12.76 -16.18
CA ASN A 67 6.11 12.63 -16.83
C ASN A 67 7.22 12.28 -15.83
N GLU A 68 6.87 11.84 -14.63
CA GLU A 68 7.82 11.45 -13.60
C GLU A 68 8.01 9.94 -13.59
N ALA A 69 9.24 9.50 -13.36
CA ALA A 69 9.61 8.11 -13.20
C ALA A 69 10.73 7.99 -12.18
N PRO A 70 10.92 6.83 -11.56
CA PRO A 70 12.11 6.58 -10.76
C PRO A 70 13.39 6.80 -11.58
N VAL A 71 14.42 7.35 -10.93
CA VAL A 71 15.73 7.50 -11.56
C VAL A 71 16.43 6.14 -11.53
N ALA A 72 16.75 5.62 -12.71
CA ALA A 72 17.47 4.36 -12.82
C ALA A 72 18.90 4.47 -12.29
N ALA A 73 19.41 3.43 -11.65
CA ALA A 73 20.82 3.32 -11.31
C ALA A 73 21.69 3.23 -12.59
N LYS A 74 22.98 3.57 -12.47
CA LYS A 74 23.92 3.54 -13.61
C LYS A 74 23.91 2.14 -14.28
N GLY A 75 23.65 2.12 -15.59
CA GLY A 75 23.59 0.89 -16.38
C GLY A 75 22.22 0.23 -16.43
N LEU A 76 21.21 0.82 -15.77
CA LEU A 76 19.82 0.37 -15.81
C LEU A 76 18.93 1.42 -16.50
N GLN A 77 17.81 0.98 -17.03
CA GLN A 77 16.75 1.83 -17.56
C GLN A 77 15.45 1.52 -16.85
N VAL A 78 14.62 2.55 -16.61
CA VAL A 78 13.27 2.41 -16.08
C VAL A 78 12.30 2.86 -17.16
N THR A 79 11.36 1.97 -17.52
CA THR A 79 10.26 2.27 -18.44
C THR A 79 8.94 2.00 -17.74
N ARG A 80 7.89 2.75 -18.11
CA ARG A 80 6.56 2.53 -17.61
C ARG A 80 5.88 1.47 -18.47
N PHE A 81 5.63 0.30 -17.91
CA PHE A 81 5.02 -0.82 -18.62
C PHE A 81 3.51 -0.67 -18.79
N ALA A 82 2.78 -0.25 -17.74
CA ALA A 82 1.33 -0.06 -17.77
C ALA A 82 0.88 1.04 -16.82
N GLU A 83 -0.30 1.58 -17.08
CA GLU A 83 -0.96 2.62 -16.28
C GLU A 83 -2.44 2.29 -16.02
N GLY A 84 -3.04 3.03 -15.08
CA GLY A 84 -4.47 2.95 -14.80
C GLY A 84 -4.92 1.62 -14.18
N LEU A 85 -4.04 1.03 -13.36
CA LEU A 85 -4.37 -0.12 -12.53
C LEU A 85 -4.92 0.35 -11.19
N ALA A 86 -5.93 -0.36 -10.67
CA ALA A 86 -6.56 -0.07 -9.39
C ALA A 86 -5.91 -0.89 -8.27
N HIS A 87 -5.01 -0.29 -7.51
CA HIS A 87 -4.33 -0.95 -6.39
C HIS A 87 -3.58 -2.26 -6.76
N PRO A 88 -2.69 -2.23 -7.77
CA PRO A 88 -1.93 -3.43 -8.15
C PRO A 88 -1.00 -3.83 -7.00
N ARG A 89 -1.05 -5.09 -6.59
CA ARG A 89 -0.24 -5.61 -5.47
C ARG A 89 0.78 -6.64 -5.89
N VAL A 90 0.41 -7.50 -6.81
CA VAL A 90 1.26 -8.61 -7.29
C VAL A 90 1.20 -8.61 -8.80
N ILE A 91 2.35 -8.85 -9.41
CA ILE A 91 2.48 -9.09 -10.84
C ILE A 91 3.08 -10.48 -11.06
N TYR A 92 2.65 -11.15 -12.12
CA TYR A 92 3.17 -12.44 -12.54
C TYR A 92 3.35 -12.45 -14.06
N THR A 93 4.57 -12.72 -14.51
CA THR A 93 4.87 -12.83 -15.93
C THR A 93 4.66 -14.26 -16.39
N LEU A 94 3.81 -14.44 -17.38
CA LEU A 94 3.50 -15.72 -18.01
C LEU A 94 4.62 -16.12 -18.99
N PRO A 95 4.75 -17.43 -19.31
CA PRO A 95 5.78 -17.91 -20.25
C PRO A 95 5.71 -17.32 -21.66
N ASN A 96 4.54 -16.82 -22.06
CA ASN A 96 4.34 -16.13 -23.36
C ASN A 96 4.65 -14.63 -23.34
N GLY A 97 5.10 -14.09 -22.19
CA GLY A 97 5.41 -12.67 -22.03
C GLY A 97 4.26 -11.81 -21.52
N ASP A 98 3.03 -12.29 -21.52
CA ASP A 98 1.90 -11.58 -20.90
C ASP A 98 2.15 -11.40 -19.40
N VAL A 99 1.66 -10.29 -18.84
CA VAL A 99 1.78 -10.01 -17.41
C VAL A 99 0.40 -9.98 -16.78
N ILE A 100 0.21 -10.74 -15.71
CA ILE A 100 -1.00 -10.67 -14.89
C ILE A 100 -0.73 -9.75 -13.70
N ALA A 101 -1.56 -8.75 -13.50
CA ALA A 101 -1.57 -7.90 -12.32
C ALA A 101 -2.79 -8.22 -11.45
N ALA A 102 -2.57 -8.54 -10.19
CA ALA A 102 -3.64 -8.68 -9.22
C ALA A 102 -3.95 -7.30 -8.61
N GLU A 103 -5.14 -6.82 -8.87
CA GLU A 103 -5.69 -5.62 -8.24
C GLU A 103 -6.44 -6.06 -6.99
N ALA A 104 -5.93 -5.66 -5.82
CA ALA A 104 -6.50 -6.11 -4.55
C ALA A 104 -6.51 -5.01 -3.51
N ASP A 105 -7.59 -4.93 -2.75
CA ASP A 105 -7.62 -4.13 -1.51
C ASP A 105 -7.05 -4.94 -0.34
N ALA A 106 -6.64 -4.26 0.71
CA ALA A 106 -6.34 -4.95 1.96
C ALA A 106 -7.62 -5.65 2.46
N PRO A 107 -7.53 -6.93 2.92
CA PRO A 107 -8.66 -7.55 3.56
C PRO A 107 -9.17 -6.59 4.61
N GLY A 108 -10.47 -6.28 4.58
CA GLY A 108 -11.05 -5.28 5.47
C GLY A 108 -10.62 -5.58 6.90
N ALA A 109 -9.68 -4.82 7.42
CA ALA A 109 -9.25 -4.98 8.79
C ALA A 109 -10.53 -4.85 9.63
N ASN A 110 -10.91 -5.91 10.31
CA ASN A 110 -12.03 -5.86 11.23
C ASN A 110 -11.61 -5.00 12.42
N LEU A 111 -11.54 -3.68 12.18
CA LEU A 111 -11.11 -2.68 13.16
C LEU A 111 -12.11 -2.55 14.31
N GLY A 112 -13.16 -3.40 14.31
CA GLY A 112 -14.23 -3.34 15.28
C GLY A 112 -15.17 -2.16 15.06
N LYS A 113 -15.93 -1.82 16.09
CA LYS A 113 -16.85 -0.66 16.10
C LYS A 113 -16.41 0.31 17.21
N GLY A 114 -16.61 1.60 17.00
CA GLY A 114 -16.34 2.62 18.01
C GLY A 114 -15.28 3.63 17.58
N PHE A 115 -14.93 4.53 18.52
CA PHE A 115 -14.02 5.64 18.27
C PHE A 115 -12.64 5.19 17.80
N GLY A 116 -12.08 4.14 18.41
CA GLY A 116 -10.77 3.59 18.01
C GLY A 116 -10.75 3.05 16.58
N ALA A 117 -11.82 2.37 16.16
CA ALA A 117 -11.98 1.90 14.79
C ALA A 117 -12.08 3.05 13.77
N MET A 118 -12.78 4.12 14.12
CA MET A 118 -12.88 5.32 13.30
C MET A 118 -11.51 6.00 13.12
N VAL A 119 -10.75 6.14 14.19
CA VAL A 119 -9.39 6.71 14.15
C VAL A 119 -8.46 5.84 13.31
N ALA A 120 -8.46 4.52 13.55
CA ALA A 120 -7.63 3.59 12.79
C ALA A 120 -7.98 3.60 11.29
N SER A 121 -9.27 3.64 10.92
CA SER A 121 -9.73 3.76 9.54
C SER A 121 -9.24 5.07 8.89
N ALA A 122 -9.33 6.19 9.60
CA ALA A 122 -8.83 7.48 9.10
C ALA A 122 -7.31 7.47 8.88
N ILE A 123 -6.58 6.82 9.78
CA ILE A 123 -5.13 6.62 9.68
C ILE A 123 -4.80 5.79 8.45
N MET A 124 -5.44 4.63 8.26
CA MET A 124 -5.20 3.75 7.12
C MET A 124 -5.55 4.43 5.78
N LYS A 125 -6.66 5.17 5.75
CA LYS A 125 -7.03 5.97 4.57
C LYS A 125 -5.97 7.03 4.24
N ARG A 126 -5.42 7.71 5.25
CA ARG A 126 -4.34 8.69 5.06
C ARG A 126 -3.05 8.05 4.57
N ALA A 127 -2.74 6.84 5.01
CA ALA A 127 -1.59 6.04 4.57
C ALA A 127 -1.76 5.44 3.16
N GLY A 128 -2.92 5.63 2.52
CA GLY A 128 -3.21 5.02 1.22
C GLY A 128 -3.42 3.51 1.28
N ALA A 129 -3.65 2.95 2.48
CA ALA A 129 -3.85 1.52 2.67
C ALA A 129 -5.28 1.07 2.35
N HIS A 130 -6.21 1.99 2.19
CA HIS A 130 -7.58 1.75 1.75
C HIS A 130 -7.82 2.47 0.41
N GLY A 131 -7.84 1.72 -0.67
CA GLY A 131 -8.32 2.14 -1.98
C GLY A 131 -9.47 1.22 -2.41
N ALA A 132 -10.42 1.73 -3.17
CA ALA A 132 -11.40 0.85 -3.79
C ALA A 132 -10.68 -0.01 -4.83
N SER A 133 -10.48 -1.27 -4.53
CA SER A 133 -10.00 -2.27 -5.49
C SER A 133 -11.13 -3.23 -5.81
N PRO A 134 -11.29 -3.59 -7.07
CA PRO A 134 -12.33 -4.52 -7.47
C PRO A 134 -12.03 -5.98 -7.15
N ASP A 135 -10.88 -6.32 -6.54
CA ASP A 135 -10.38 -7.69 -6.42
C ASP A 135 -10.45 -8.42 -7.77
N THR A 136 -9.64 -7.97 -8.72
CA THR A 136 -9.61 -8.48 -10.10
C THR A 136 -8.22 -8.90 -10.53
N LEU A 137 -8.15 -9.75 -11.52
CA LEU A 137 -6.93 -10.03 -12.26
C LEU A 137 -7.00 -9.32 -13.61
N VAL A 138 -5.98 -8.54 -13.90
CA VAL A 138 -5.82 -7.80 -15.15
C VAL A 138 -4.67 -8.41 -15.95
N LEU A 139 -4.93 -8.76 -17.21
CA LEU A 139 -3.92 -9.19 -18.16
C LEU A 139 -3.41 -7.98 -18.93
N LEU A 140 -2.11 -7.84 -18.97
CA LEU A 140 -1.37 -6.80 -19.69
C LEU A 140 -0.54 -7.48 -20.77
N ARG A 141 -0.69 -7.04 -22.01
CA ARG A 141 0.05 -7.60 -23.15
C ARG A 141 0.82 -6.50 -23.88
N ASP A 142 2.10 -6.73 -24.03
CA ASP A 142 3.01 -6.01 -24.91
C ASP A 142 3.02 -6.74 -26.24
N GLY A 143 2.38 -6.17 -27.24
CA GLY A 143 2.16 -6.84 -28.54
C GLY A 143 3.34 -6.69 -29.49
N ASP A 144 4.16 -5.66 -29.35
CA ASP A 144 5.27 -5.37 -30.25
C ASP A 144 6.67 -5.53 -29.59
N GLY A 145 6.71 -5.79 -28.28
CA GLY A 145 7.94 -6.04 -27.54
C GLY A 145 8.71 -4.76 -27.18
N ASP A 146 8.06 -3.60 -27.18
CA ASP A 146 8.71 -2.30 -26.87
C ASP A 146 8.86 -2.05 -25.36
N GLY A 147 8.32 -2.94 -24.51
CA GLY A 147 8.33 -2.83 -23.06
C GLY A 147 7.17 -2.02 -22.49
N LYS A 148 6.09 -1.86 -23.26
CA LYS A 148 4.84 -1.25 -22.83
C LYS A 148 3.66 -2.15 -23.21
N ALA A 149 2.67 -2.19 -22.34
CA ALA A 149 1.46 -2.96 -22.58
C ALA A 149 0.42 -2.08 -23.30
N GLU A 150 0.20 -2.32 -24.60
CA GLU A 150 -0.83 -1.66 -25.39
C GLU A 150 -2.22 -2.23 -25.11
N GLN A 151 -2.28 -3.48 -24.65
CA GLN A 151 -3.53 -4.16 -24.42
C GLN A 151 -3.71 -4.49 -22.94
N LYS A 152 -4.88 -4.16 -22.44
CA LYS A 152 -5.29 -4.43 -21.07
C LYS A 152 -6.66 -5.12 -21.08
N PHE A 153 -6.74 -6.28 -20.43
CA PHE A 153 -7.95 -7.07 -20.33
C PHE A 153 -8.26 -7.37 -18.88
N THR A 154 -9.52 -7.36 -18.49
CA THR A 154 -9.94 -7.96 -17.23
C THR A 154 -9.96 -9.48 -17.43
N LEU A 155 -8.91 -10.15 -16.95
CA LEU A 155 -8.77 -11.59 -17.09
C LEU A 155 -9.79 -12.33 -16.24
N LEU A 156 -9.97 -11.89 -15.01
CA LEU A 156 -10.87 -12.51 -14.04
C LEU A 156 -11.44 -11.45 -13.10
N ALA A 157 -12.78 -11.44 -12.98
CA ALA A 157 -13.52 -10.66 -12.01
C ALA A 157 -14.57 -11.57 -11.37
N ASP A 158 -14.14 -12.38 -10.41
CA ASP A 158 -14.97 -13.38 -9.77
C ASP A 158 -15.20 -13.03 -8.29
N LYS A 159 -16.42 -13.31 -7.80
CA LYS A 159 -16.79 -13.09 -6.39
C LYS A 159 -15.98 -13.92 -5.38
N ASN A 160 -15.28 -14.95 -5.86
CA ASN A 160 -14.40 -15.75 -5.04
C ASN A 160 -12.98 -15.16 -4.91
N LEU A 161 -12.68 -14.08 -5.68
CA LEU A 161 -11.47 -13.31 -5.44
C LEU A 161 -11.62 -12.50 -4.15
N ALA A 162 -10.70 -12.67 -3.24
CA ALA A 162 -10.68 -11.99 -1.95
C ALA A 162 -9.24 -11.60 -1.60
N SER A 163 -8.88 -10.36 -1.87
CA SER A 163 -7.53 -9.83 -1.68
C SER A 163 -6.45 -10.74 -2.31
N PRO A 164 -6.48 -10.98 -3.62
CA PRO A 164 -5.50 -11.84 -4.28
C PRO A 164 -4.09 -11.31 -4.06
N SER A 165 -3.19 -12.17 -3.55
CA SER A 165 -1.86 -11.78 -3.10
C SER A 165 -0.73 -12.68 -3.63
N GLY A 166 -1.07 -13.75 -4.36
CA GLY A 166 -0.10 -14.62 -5.01
C GLY A 166 -0.65 -15.21 -6.29
N LEU A 167 0.21 -15.39 -7.29
CA LEU A 167 -0.13 -15.92 -8.60
C LEU A 167 0.89 -16.97 -9.01
N ALA A 168 0.42 -18.07 -9.60
CA ALA A 168 1.25 -19.05 -10.27
C ALA A 168 0.48 -19.67 -11.43
N TRP A 169 1.18 -20.02 -12.50
CA TRP A 169 0.61 -20.73 -13.63
C TRP A 169 1.36 -22.06 -13.87
N ALA A 170 0.62 -23.13 -13.97
CA ALA A 170 1.14 -24.45 -14.30
C ALA A 170 0.03 -25.30 -14.93
N ASP A 171 0.38 -26.19 -15.86
CA ASP A 171 -0.51 -27.20 -16.45
C ASP A 171 -1.83 -26.60 -17.01
N ASN A 172 -1.74 -25.46 -17.68
CA ASN A 172 -2.90 -24.69 -18.18
C ASN A 172 -3.89 -24.29 -17.08
N ARG A 173 -3.39 -24.05 -15.88
CA ARG A 173 -4.17 -23.56 -14.74
C ARG A 173 -3.50 -22.35 -14.12
N LEU A 174 -4.31 -21.39 -13.72
CA LEU A 174 -3.90 -20.24 -12.93
C LEU A 174 -4.31 -20.47 -11.48
N TYR A 175 -3.32 -20.47 -10.61
CA TYR A 175 -3.45 -20.58 -9.15
C TYR A 175 -3.42 -19.18 -8.59
N VAL A 176 -4.43 -18.83 -7.82
CA VAL A 176 -4.57 -17.50 -7.17
C VAL A 176 -4.67 -17.69 -5.67
N ALA A 177 -3.70 -17.17 -4.95
CA ALA A 177 -3.73 -17.16 -3.50
C ALA A 177 -4.50 -15.92 -3.03
N ASN A 178 -5.67 -16.15 -2.47
CA ASN A 178 -6.43 -15.18 -1.69
C ASN A 178 -5.86 -15.09 -0.26
N HIS A 179 -6.41 -14.19 0.56
CA HIS A 179 -6.03 -14.10 1.96
C HIS A 179 -6.48 -15.31 2.80
N ASP A 180 -7.44 -16.09 2.34
CA ASP A 180 -8.09 -17.20 3.07
C ASP A 180 -8.06 -18.55 2.34
N ALA A 181 -7.76 -18.57 1.04
CA ALA A 181 -7.78 -19.79 0.22
C ALA A 181 -6.86 -19.67 -1.00
N VAL A 182 -6.53 -20.80 -1.60
CA VAL A 182 -5.99 -20.86 -2.96
C VAL A 182 -7.08 -21.34 -3.89
N ILE A 183 -7.40 -20.52 -4.88
CA ILE A 183 -8.37 -20.86 -5.93
C ILE A 183 -7.65 -21.17 -7.23
N VAL A 184 -8.26 -22.01 -8.06
CA VAL A 184 -7.66 -22.49 -9.31
C VAL A 184 -8.64 -22.29 -10.44
N PHE A 185 -8.17 -21.71 -11.53
CA PHE A 185 -8.91 -21.49 -12.76
C PHE A 185 -8.22 -22.18 -13.92
N ASP A 186 -9.01 -22.76 -14.84
CA ASP A 186 -8.47 -23.19 -16.12
C ASP A 186 -8.08 -21.97 -16.94
N TYR A 187 -6.83 -21.92 -17.39
CA TYR A 187 -6.31 -20.79 -18.15
C TYR A 187 -5.23 -21.26 -19.12
N LYS A 188 -5.46 -21.06 -20.41
CA LYS A 188 -4.48 -21.33 -21.46
C LYS A 188 -3.76 -20.05 -21.86
N LEU A 189 -2.47 -20.17 -22.14
CA LEU A 189 -1.65 -19.02 -22.56
C LEU A 189 -2.26 -18.36 -23.81
N GLY A 190 -2.38 -17.03 -23.73
CA GLY A 190 -2.94 -16.22 -24.81
C GLY A 190 -4.44 -15.93 -24.69
N GLU A 191 -5.17 -16.61 -23.79
CA GLU A 191 -6.56 -16.24 -23.47
C GLU A 191 -6.64 -14.87 -22.79
N THR A 192 -7.70 -14.12 -23.09
CA THR A 192 -7.92 -12.76 -22.55
C THR A 192 -9.05 -12.70 -21.52
N ALA A 193 -9.72 -13.80 -21.28
CA ALA A 193 -10.71 -13.99 -20.23
C ALA A 193 -10.66 -15.44 -19.75
N SER A 194 -11.01 -15.67 -18.50
CA SER A 194 -11.10 -16.97 -17.84
C SER A 194 -12.54 -17.28 -17.46
#